data_7b420b6b5ecc46eaeda269bd2b394d0b
#
_entry.id   7b420b6b5ecc46eaeda269bd2b394d0b
#
_cell.length_a   1.000
_cell.length_b   1.000
_cell.length_c   1.000
_cell.angle_alpha   90.00
_cell.angle_beta   90.00
_cell.angle_gamma   90.00
#
_symmetry.space_group_name_H-M   'P 1'
#
loop_
_entity.id
_entity.type
_entity.pdbx_description
1 polymer ?
#
loop_
_entity_poly.entity_id
_entity_poly.type
_entity_poly.pdbx_seq_one_letter_code
_entity_poly.pdbx_strand_id
1 'polypeptide(L)'
;MDKKLIREKFHKENYKFCKNYGSFRAILKIISKVKTNKKLNLLIYIAKDKEINLYKYKRFLCKKFNIYIPKMLSDNSLAFNKLRFPLSEVRFKIKESSSKIENIKIDIAIIPVLGIDKDFRRVGFGKGFYDRTFSKIDYDLLIIFIQNIKSVTKNKICLKSDIQGDFYIANGKTIKRKRSYDIS
;
A
#
# COMPACT_ATOMS: atom_id res chain seq x y z
N MET A 1 -21.84 -4.09 11.33
CA MET A 1 -21.71 -4.51 9.90
C MET A 1 -20.47 -5.37 9.80
N ASP A 2 -20.60 -6.58 9.28
CA ASP A 2 -19.49 -7.55 9.22
C ASP A 2 -18.41 -7.12 8.21
N LYS A 3 -17.15 -7.15 8.64
CA LYS A 3 -15.98 -6.83 7.81
C LYS A 3 -15.88 -7.76 6.57
N LYS A 4 -16.41 -9.00 6.68
CA LYS A 4 -16.45 -9.96 5.58
C LYS A 4 -17.36 -9.49 4.46
N LEU A 5 -18.58 -9.07 4.80
CA LEU A 5 -19.58 -8.55 3.84
C LEU A 5 -19.08 -7.28 3.13
N ILE A 6 -18.43 -6.36 3.88
CA ILE A 6 -17.84 -5.16 3.30
C ILE A 6 -16.71 -5.52 2.34
N ARG A 7 -15.88 -6.50 2.68
CA ARG A 7 -14.80 -6.97 1.82
C ARG A 7 -15.33 -7.53 0.50
N GLU A 8 -16.39 -8.34 0.56
CA GLU A 8 -17.05 -8.90 -0.63
C GLU A 8 -17.66 -7.80 -1.51
N LYS A 9 -18.33 -6.81 -0.90
CA LYS A 9 -18.85 -5.64 -1.60
C LYS A 9 -17.75 -4.88 -2.31
N PHE A 10 -16.69 -4.50 -1.59
CA PHE A 10 -15.56 -3.76 -2.17
C PHE A 10 -14.84 -4.56 -3.26
N HIS A 11 -14.75 -5.88 -3.09
CA HIS A 11 -14.18 -6.75 -4.11
C HIS A 11 -15.00 -6.72 -5.40
N LYS A 12 -16.34 -6.80 -5.32
CA LYS A 12 -17.23 -6.71 -6.48
C LYS A 12 -17.15 -5.34 -7.17
N GLU A 13 -17.09 -4.24 -6.40
CA GLU A 13 -16.96 -2.89 -6.93
C GLU A 13 -15.66 -2.69 -7.71
N ASN A 14 -14.57 -3.29 -7.23
CA ASN A 14 -13.24 -3.20 -7.85
C ASN A 14 -13.12 -3.89 -9.20
N TYR A 15 -14.11 -4.69 -9.60
CA TYR A 15 -14.17 -5.27 -10.94
C TYR A 15 -14.51 -4.24 -12.03
N LYS A 16 -15.01 -3.06 -11.67
CA LYS A 16 -15.28 -1.99 -12.62
C LYS A 16 -13.95 -1.33 -13.00
N PHE A 17 -13.63 -1.41 -14.29
CA PHE A 17 -12.37 -0.92 -14.83
C PHE A 17 -12.23 0.60 -14.66
N CYS A 18 -11.13 1.07 -14.10
CA CYS A 18 -10.76 2.49 -14.06
C CYS A 18 -9.41 2.71 -14.69
N LYS A 19 -9.29 3.75 -15.54
CA LYS A 19 -8.02 4.17 -16.12
C LYS A 19 -7.13 4.76 -15.02
N ASN A 20 -5.94 4.18 -14.83
CA ASN A 20 -5.00 4.47 -13.73
C ASN A 20 -4.21 5.79 -13.87
N TYR A 21 -4.55 6.67 -14.83
CA TYR A 21 -3.70 7.80 -15.21
C TYR A 21 -3.44 8.83 -14.10
N GLY A 22 -4.38 9.04 -13.20
CA GLY A 22 -4.25 10.04 -12.14
C GLY A 22 -3.51 9.57 -10.89
N SER A 23 -3.47 8.25 -10.64
CA SER A 23 -3.00 7.71 -9.36
C SER A 23 -1.50 7.89 -9.16
N PHE A 24 -0.69 7.69 -10.19
CA PHE A 24 0.76 7.92 -10.10
C PHE A 24 1.09 9.40 -9.88
N ARG A 25 0.40 10.32 -10.57
CA ARG A 25 0.56 11.76 -10.35
C ARG A 25 0.17 12.17 -8.93
N ALA A 26 -0.89 11.58 -8.38
CA ALA A 26 -1.31 11.82 -7.01
C ALA A 26 -0.25 11.35 -5.99
N ILE A 27 0.34 10.17 -6.21
CA ILE A 27 1.48 9.67 -5.41
C ILE A 27 2.63 10.67 -5.44
N LEU A 28 3.04 11.10 -6.63
CA LEU A 28 4.17 12.03 -6.79
C LEU A 28 3.94 13.35 -6.04
N LYS A 29 2.71 13.88 -6.07
CA LYS A 29 2.35 15.11 -5.31
C LYS A 29 2.48 14.92 -3.80
N ILE A 30 2.24 13.72 -3.27
CA ILE A 30 2.40 13.44 -1.84
C ILE A 30 3.89 13.33 -1.51
N ILE A 31 4.61 12.49 -2.26
CA ILE A 31 6.02 12.18 -2.00
C ILE A 31 6.91 13.40 -2.18
N SER A 32 6.62 14.29 -3.14
CA SER A 32 7.39 15.52 -3.36
C SER A 32 7.36 16.50 -2.18
N LYS A 33 6.41 16.35 -1.26
CA LYS A 33 6.33 17.16 -0.03
C LYS A 33 7.22 16.63 1.09
N VAL A 34 7.76 15.43 0.95
CA VAL A 34 8.70 14.86 1.92
C VAL A 34 10.07 15.49 1.66
N LYS A 35 10.43 16.47 2.48
CA LYS A 35 11.73 17.16 2.39
C LYS A 35 12.81 16.28 3.01
N THR A 36 13.81 15.90 2.22
CA THR A 36 14.94 15.09 2.68
C THR A 36 16.10 15.18 1.69
N ASN A 37 17.32 15.11 2.22
CA ASN A 37 18.55 15.01 1.43
C ASN A 37 18.97 13.55 1.19
N LYS A 38 18.25 12.58 1.78
CA LYS A 38 18.53 11.15 1.64
C LYS A 38 17.66 10.54 0.55
N LYS A 39 18.20 9.53 -0.12
CA LYS A 39 17.39 8.69 -1.01
C LYS A 39 16.51 7.78 -0.17
N LEU A 40 15.20 8.02 -0.18
CA LEU A 40 14.22 7.33 0.63
C LEU A 40 14.01 5.87 0.19
N ASN A 41 13.71 5.01 1.15
CA ASN A 41 13.31 3.62 0.96
C ASN A 41 11.80 3.54 0.72
N LEU A 42 11.42 3.23 -0.50
CA LEU A 42 10.02 3.16 -0.94
C LEU A 42 9.60 1.71 -1.11
N LEU A 43 8.64 1.27 -0.32
CA LEU A 43 7.97 -0.01 -0.49
C LEU A 43 6.84 0.14 -1.51
N ILE A 44 6.88 -0.65 -2.57
CA ILE A 44 5.79 -0.82 -3.53
C ILE A 44 5.42 -2.29 -3.63
N TYR A 45 4.23 -2.57 -4.14
CA TYR A 45 3.80 -3.93 -4.46
C TYR A 45 3.95 -4.23 -5.96
N ILE A 46 4.02 -5.50 -6.32
CA ILE A 46 3.88 -5.95 -7.71
C ILE A 46 2.40 -6.21 -7.95
N ALA A 47 1.83 -5.42 -8.83
CA ALA A 47 0.39 -5.42 -9.07
C ALA A 47 -0.11 -6.74 -9.67
N LYS A 48 -1.24 -7.21 -9.17
CA LYS A 48 -2.07 -8.24 -9.81
C LYS A 48 -2.99 -7.57 -10.84
N ASP A 49 -3.67 -8.40 -11.66
CA ASP A 49 -4.41 -7.97 -12.86
C ASP A 49 -5.32 -6.75 -12.69
N LYS A 50 -5.88 -6.55 -11.51
CA LYS A 50 -6.84 -5.47 -11.24
C LYS A 50 -6.32 -4.36 -10.31
N GLU A 51 -5.05 -4.44 -9.94
CA GLU A 51 -4.41 -3.45 -9.10
C GLU A 51 -3.71 -2.38 -9.94
N ILE A 52 -3.49 -1.21 -9.34
CA ILE A 52 -2.77 -0.12 -9.98
C ILE A 52 -1.31 -0.54 -10.16
N ASN A 53 -0.87 -0.64 -11.40
CA ASN A 53 0.47 -1.10 -11.71
C ASN A 53 1.50 0.04 -11.61
N LEU A 54 2.13 0.17 -10.43
CA LEU A 54 3.20 1.14 -10.19
C LEU A 54 4.53 0.73 -10.84
N TYR A 55 4.70 -0.55 -11.11
CA TYR A 55 5.91 -1.08 -11.73
C TYR A 55 6.18 -0.52 -13.14
N LYS A 56 5.14 -0.07 -13.84
CA LYS A 56 5.28 0.65 -15.12
C LYS A 56 6.20 1.87 -15.01
N TYR A 57 6.29 2.48 -13.83
CA TYR A 57 7.07 3.68 -13.55
C TYR A 57 8.42 3.38 -12.87
N LYS A 58 8.86 2.10 -12.88
CA LYS A 58 10.07 1.66 -12.17
C LYS A 58 11.32 2.48 -12.51
N ARG A 59 11.53 2.81 -13.81
CA ARG A 59 12.71 3.60 -14.24
C ARG A 59 12.77 4.97 -13.55
N PHE A 60 11.63 5.63 -13.44
CA PHE A 60 11.52 6.91 -12.74
C PHE A 60 11.70 6.75 -11.23
N LEU A 61 11.03 5.78 -10.64
CA LEU A 61 11.07 5.53 -9.20
C LEU A 61 12.47 5.14 -8.73
N CYS A 62 13.18 4.27 -9.44
CA CYS A 62 14.53 3.84 -9.09
C CYS A 62 15.58 4.97 -9.14
N LYS A 63 15.36 6.00 -9.97
CA LYS A 63 16.24 7.19 -9.96
C LYS A 63 16.11 7.97 -8.65
N LYS A 64 14.92 8.05 -8.07
CA LYS A 64 14.61 8.89 -6.90
C LYS A 64 14.59 8.14 -5.57
N PHE A 65 14.32 6.83 -5.58
CA PHE A 65 14.11 6.00 -4.40
C PHE A 65 14.90 4.70 -4.46
N ASN A 66 15.23 4.17 -3.28
CA ASN A 66 15.56 2.76 -3.16
C ASN A 66 14.25 1.99 -3.12
N ILE A 67 14.01 1.12 -4.11
CA ILE A 67 12.73 0.42 -4.23
C ILE A 67 12.82 -0.94 -3.57
N TYR A 68 11.85 -1.19 -2.71
CA TYR A 68 11.62 -2.46 -2.04
C TYR A 68 10.25 -3.03 -2.41
N ILE A 69 10.17 -4.35 -2.41
CA ILE A 69 8.92 -5.09 -2.61
C ILE A 69 8.71 -6.08 -1.47
N PRO A 70 7.46 -6.42 -1.14
CA PRO A 70 7.19 -7.40 -0.09
C PRO A 70 7.58 -8.81 -0.54
N LYS A 71 8.13 -9.58 0.40
CA LYS A 71 8.38 -11.02 0.31
C LYS A 71 7.61 -11.73 1.40
N MET A 72 6.83 -12.73 1.05
CA MET A 72 6.04 -13.50 2.02
C MET A 72 6.94 -14.42 2.83
N LEU A 73 6.73 -14.42 4.15
CA LEU A 73 7.36 -15.34 5.09
C LEU A 73 6.42 -16.51 5.47
N SER A 74 6.96 -17.53 6.07
CA SER A 74 6.21 -18.73 6.50
C SER A 74 5.17 -18.44 7.59
N ASP A 75 5.42 -17.46 8.46
CA ASP A 75 4.53 -17.00 9.52
C ASP A 75 3.39 -16.09 9.02
N ASN A 76 3.20 -15.99 7.70
CA ASN A 76 2.27 -15.08 7.04
C ASN A 76 2.53 -13.59 7.34
N SER A 77 3.76 -13.21 7.67
CA SER A 77 4.24 -11.83 7.65
C SER A 77 4.98 -11.51 6.35
N LEU A 78 5.49 -10.29 6.23
CA LEU A 78 6.27 -9.83 5.07
C LEU A 78 7.67 -9.41 5.52
N ALA A 79 8.67 -9.80 4.75
CA ALA A 79 9.96 -9.14 4.72
C ALA A 79 10.01 -8.16 3.53
N PHE A 80 11.01 -7.31 3.50
CA PHE A 80 11.21 -6.34 2.44
C PHE A 80 12.49 -6.63 1.68
N ASN A 81 12.35 -6.91 0.38
CA ASN A 81 13.47 -7.19 -0.49
C ASN A 81 13.69 -6.05 -1.46
N LYS A 82 14.94 -5.72 -1.71
CA LYS A 82 15.29 -4.76 -2.77
C LYS A 82 14.77 -5.26 -4.11
N LEU A 83 14.14 -4.38 -4.89
CA LEU A 83 13.66 -4.73 -6.21
C LEU A 83 14.84 -5.06 -7.14
N ARG A 84 15.03 -6.34 -7.43
CA ARG A 84 16.04 -6.87 -8.37
C ARG A 84 15.41 -7.89 -9.29
N PHE A 85 15.97 -8.08 -10.46
CA PHE A 85 15.54 -9.07 -11.44
C PHE A 85 16.44 -10.30 -11.42
N PRO A 86 15.92 -11.47 -11.84
CA PRO A 86 14.54 -11.74 -12.26
C PRO A 86 13.55 -11.76 -11.08
N LEU A 87 12.24 -11.57 -11.39
CA LEU A 87 11.16 -11.80 -10.45
C LEU A 87 10.59 -13.19 -10.71
N SER A 88 10.43 -13.99 -9.66
CA SER A 88 9.80 -15.31 -9.71
C SER A 88 8.37 -15.26 -9.15
N GLU A 89 7.46 -16.03 -9.75
CA GLU A 89 6.11 -16.17 -9.24
C GLU A 89 6.10 -17.18 -8.09
N VAL A 90 5.46 -16.81 -6.98
CA VAL A 90 5.31 -17.61 -5.77
C VAL A 90 3.82 -17.82 -5.44
N ARG A 91 3.52 -18.24 -4.20
CA ARG A 91 2.14 -18.46 -3.75
C ARG A 91 1.24 -17.27 -4.06
N PHE A 92 -0.03 -17.54 -4.36
CA PHE A 92 -1.07 -16.54 -4.68
C PHE A 92 -0.79 -15.70 -5.94
N LYS A 93 0.02 -16.20 -6.89
CA LYS A 93 0.42 -15.47 -8.11
C LYS A 93 1.08 -14.12 -7.81
N ILE A 94 1.83 -14.06 -6.70
CA ILE A 94 2.63 -12.89 -6.32
C ILE A 94 4.01 -13.05 -6.91
N LYS A 95 4.58 -11.97 -7.44
CA LYS A 95 5.96 -11.97 -7.94
C LYS A 95 6.89 -11.38 -6.89
N GLU A 96 7.94 -12.11 -6.57
CA GLU A 96 8.96 -11.73 -5.59
C GLU A 96 10.35 -11.63 -6.22
N SER A 97 11.22 -10.84 -5.59
CA SER A 97 12.63 -10.74 -5.96
C SER A 97 13.43 -11.86 -5.31
N SER A 98 14.42 -12.39 -6.02
CA SER A 98 15.41 -13.35 -5.49
C SER A 98 16.43 -12.72 -4.54
N SER A 99 16.43 -11.38 -4.37
CA SER A 99 17.36 -10.69 -3.49
C SER A 99 17.24 -11.17 -2.04
N LYS A 100 18.32 -11.04 -1.28
CA LYS A 100 18.32 -11.34 0.17
C LYS A 100 17.36 -10.41 0.90
N ILE A 101 16.81 -10.89 2.02
CA ILE A 101 16.06 -10.06 2.96
C ILE A 101 17.04 -9.07 3.59
N GLU A 102 16.67 -7.81 3.58
CA GLU A 102 17.45 -6.73 4.20
C GLU A 102 16.70 -6.22 5.44
N ASN A 103 17.42 -6.05 6.55
CA ASN A 103 16.86 -5.38 7.73
C ASN A 103 16.96 -3.87 7.52
N ILE A 104 15.93 -3.29 6.93
CA ILE A 104 15.89 -1.87 6.55
C ILE A 104 14.64 -1.19 7.08
N LYS A 105 14.76 0.11 7.36
CA LYS A 105 13.59 0.96 7.62
C LYS A 105 13.00 1.44 6.30
N ILE A 106 11.70 1.27 6.14
CA ILE A 106 10.91 1.81 5.02
C ILE A 106 10.47 3.21 5.41
N ASP A 107 10.73 4.19 4.56
CA ASP A 107 10.30 5.57 4.79
C ASP A 107 8.89 5.83 4.25
N ILE A 108 8.54 5.19 3.14
CA ILE A 108 7.24 5.34 2.47
C ILE A 108 6.75 3.97 2.03
N ALA A 109 5.51 3.63 2.38
CA ALA A 109 4.85 2.40 1.92
C ALA A 109 3.61 2.72 1.09
N ILE A 110 3.58 2.23 -0.15
CA ILE A 110 2.38 2.26 -1.00
C ILE A 110 1.74 0.87 -0.95
N ILE A 111 0.55 0.79 -0.35
CA ILE A 111 -0.10 -0.47 -0.03
C ILE A 111 -1.42 -0.58 -0.79
N PRO A 112 -1.65 -1.69 -1.53
CA PRO A 112 -2.93 -1.94 -2.18
C PRO A 112 -3.99 -2.31 -1.16
N VAL A 113 -5.20 -1.79 -1.36
CA VAL A 113 -6.33 -2.04 -0.47
C VAL A 113 -7.59 -2.37 -1.27
N LEU A 114 -8.55 -3.06 -0.67
CA LEU A 114 -9.92 -3.12 -1.21
C LEU A 114 -10.70 -1.84 -0.91
N GLY A 115 -10.35 -1.18 0.18
CA GLY A 115 -10.93 0.07 0.62
C GLY A 115 -10.41 0.44 2.01
N ILE A 116 -11.02 1.45 2.60
CA ILE A 116 -10.72 1.91 3.96
C ILE A 116 -12.01 2.07 4.78
N ASP A 117 -11.87 2.02 6.09
CA ASP A 117 -12.95 2.38 6.98
C ASP A 117 -12.92 3.88 7.39
N LYS A 118 -13.86 4.29 8.24
CA LYS A 118 -13.98 5.68 8.72
C LYS A 118 -12.69 6.19 9.37
N ASP A 119 -11.93 5.32 10.03
CA ASP A 119 -10.70 5.69 10.73
C ASP A 119 -9.44 5.57 9.84
N PHE A 120 -9.61 5.49 8.53
CA PHE A 120 -8.51 5.26 7.57
C PHE A 120 -7.76 3.96 7.82
N ARG A 121 -8.44 2.93 8.38
CA ARG A 121 -7.86 1.61 8.52
C ARG A 121 -8.14 0.75 7.30
N ARG A 122 -7.18 -0.09 7.01
CA ARG A 122 -7.17 -0.91 5.81
C ARG A 122 -8.25 -2.00 5.81
N VAL A 123 -9.06 -2.04 4.75
CA VAL A 123 -9.83 -3.21 4.36
C VAL A 123 -9.05 -3.96 3.30
N GLY A 124 -8.39 -5.05 3.71
CA GLY A 124 -7.53 -5.87 2.83
C GLY A 124 -8.23 -7.14 2.35
N PHE A 125 -7.49 -7.97 1.61
CA PHE A 125 -7.95 -9.21 0.98
C PHE A 125 -8.16 -10.40 1.96
N GLY A 126 -7.94 -10.22 3.26
CA GLY A 126 -8.24 -11.21 4.29
C GLY A 126 -7.07 -12.08 4.74
N LYS A 127 -5.92 -12.04 4.11
CA LYS A 127 -4.75 -12.84 4.49
C LYS A 127 -3.93 -12.23 5.65
N GLY A 128 -4.06 -10.93 5.90
CA GLY A 128 -3.45 -10.23 7.03
C GLY A 128 -1.93 -10.03 6.95
N PHE A 129 -1.28 -10.32 5.82
CA PHE A 129 0.17 -10.17 5.66
C PHE A 129 0.68 -8.77 6.05
N TYR A 130 0.10 -7.76 5.44
CA TYR A 130 0.49 -6.38 5.74
C TYR A 130 0.19 -6.00 7.19
N ASP A 131 -1.02 -6.34 7.69
CA ASP A 131 -1.44 -5.94 9.04
C ASP A 131 -0.53 -6.55 10.11
N ARG A 132 -0.16 -7.84 9.98
CA ARG A 132 0.81 -8.51 10.88
C ARG A 132 2.21 -7.91 10.82
N THR A 133 2.64 -7.48 9.65
CA THR A 133 3.99 -6.92 9.49
C THR A 133 4.06 -5.51 10.03
N PHE A 134 3.10 -4.68 9.64
CA PHE A 134 3.11 -3.26 10.00
C PHE A 134 2.74 -3.01 11.46
N SER A 135 2.02 -3.92 12.12
CA SER A 135 1.76 -3.82 13.57
C SER A 135 3.03 -3.98 14.43
N LYS A 136 4.11 -4.54 13.86
CA LYS A 136 5.42 -4.71 14.52
C LYS A 136 6.39 -3.56 14.24
N ILE A 137 6.01 -2.61 13.39
CA ILE A 137 6.84 -1.45 13.05
C ILE A 137 6.68 -0.39 14.14
N ASP A 138 7.78 0.00 14.76
CA ASP A 138 7.89 0.94 15.87
C ASP A 138 8.49 2.31 15.48
N TYR A 139 8.66 2.55 14.19
CA TYR A 139 9.17 3.80 13.65
C TYR A 139 8.18 4.47 12.72
N ASP A 140 8.32 5.80 12.57
CA ASP A 140 7.47 6.57 11.67
C ASP A 140 7.72 6.22 10.20
N LEU A 141 6.64 5.94 9.48
CA LEU A 141 6.66 5.81 8.04
C LEU A 141 5.40 6.41 7.43
N LEU A 142 5.52 6.90 6.21
CA LEU A 142 4.40 7.44 5.46
C LEU A 142 3.63 6.31 4.76
N ILE A 143 2.35 6.11 5.10
CA ILE A 143 1.51 5.06 4.53
C ILE A 143 0.50 5.66 3.54
N ILE A 144 0.60 5.23 2.27
CA ILE A 144 -0.29 5.62 1.19
C ILE A 144 -1.08 4.40 0.74
N PHE A 145 -2.36 4.38 1.00
CA PHE A 145 -3.26 3.38 0.45
C PHE A 145 -3.65 3.74 -0.98
N ILE A 146 -3.71 2.72 -1.83
CA ILE A 146 -4.03 2.91 -3.25
C ILE A 146 -5.08 1.91 -3.72
N GLN A 147 -6.03 2.40 -4.51
CA GLN A 147 -7.12 1.63 -5.09
C GLN A 147 -7.59 2.25 -6.41
N ASN A 148 -8.18 1.42 -7.28
CA ASN A 148 -8.76 1.89 -8.55
C ASN A 148 -10.03 2.71 -8.32
N ILE A 149 -10.92 2.23 -7.48
CA ILE A 149 -12.23 2.82 -7.21
C ILE A 149 -12.30 3.26 -5.75
N LYS A 150 -12.96 4.38 -5.48
CA LYS A 150 -13.17 4.86 -4.13
C LYS A 150 -14.11 3.92 -3.36
N SER A 151 -13.56 3.18 -2.40
CA SER A 151 -14.26 2.25 -1.52
C SER A 151 -14.00 2.64 -0.07
N VAL A 152 -14.95 3.36 0.53
CA VAL A 152 -14.87 3.89 1.90
C VAL A 152 -16.16 3.54 2.64
N THR A 153 -16.05 2.94 3.82
CA THR A 153 -17.19 2.75 4.70
C THR A 153 -17.33 3.86 5.72
N LYS A 154 -18.56 4.24 6.03
CA LYS A 154 -18.86 5.25 7.05
C LYS A 154 -18.68 4.74 8.48
N ASN A 155 -18.59 3.42 8.67
CA ASN A 155 -18.46 2.78 9.97
C ASN A 155 -17.02 2.37 10.24
N LYS A 156 -16.64 2.33 11.53
CA LYS A 156 -15.42 1.68 12.00
C LYS A 156 -15.65 0.18 12.00
N ILE A 157 -14.97 -0.53 11.11
CA ILE A 157 -15.12 -1.98 10.95
C ILE A 157 -13.80 -2.71 11.10
N CYS A 158 -12.70 -1.99 11.12
CA CYS A 158 -11.37 -2.50 11.27
C CYS A 158 -10.93 -2.51 12.74
N LEU A 159 -10.03 -3.43 13.08
CA LEU A 159 -9.42 -3.53 14.40
C LEU A 159 -8.35 -2.46 14.57
N LYS A 160 -7.97 -2.15 15.82
CA LYS A 160 -6.83 -1.26 16.11
C LYS A 160 -5.51 -1.78 15.54
N SER A 161 -5.38 -3.09 15.40
CA SER A 161 -4.22 -3.77 14.80
C SER A 161 -4.18 -3.69 13.27
N ASP A 162 -5.29 -3.38 12.60
CA ASP A 162 -5.27 -3.15 11.15
C ASP A 162 -4.54 -1.84 10.86
N ILE A 163 -3.73 -1.82 9.80
CA ILE A 163 -2.92 -0.66 9.41
C ILE A 163 -3.80 0.57 9.19
N GLN A 164 -3.35 1.68 9.72
CA GLN A 164 -3.93 2.99 9.48
C GLN A 164 -3.07 3.79 8.51
N GLY A 165 -3.67 4.28 7.41
CA GLY A 165 -2.96 5.06 6.40
C GLY A 165 -2.98 6.57 6.68
N ASP A 166 -2.04 7.29 6.08
CA ASP A 166 -2.01 8.76 6.09
C ASP A 166 -2.75 9.34 4.88
N PHE A 167 -2.66 8.64 3.75
CA PHE A 167 -3.33 9.03 2.51
C PHE A 167 -4.04 7.83 1.89
N TYR A 168 -5.16 8.12 1.24
CA TYR A 168 -5.88 7.18 0.41
C TYR A 168 -6.06 7.77 -0.98
N ILE A 169 -5.59 7.05 -2.01
CA ILE A 169 -5.69 7.43 -3.41
C ILE A 169 -6.64 6.48 -4.11
N ALA A 170 -7.68 7.04 -4.71
CA ALA A 170 -8.62 6.30 -5.54
C ALA A 170 -9.08 7.18 -6.72
N ASN A 171 -9.19 6.62 -7.93
CA ASN A 171 -9.52 7.37 -9.14
C ASN A 171 -8.62 8.60 -9.38
N GLY A 172 -7.35 8.53 -8.99
CA GLY A 172 -6.42 9.66 -9.08
C GLY A 172 -6.69 10.80 -8.09
N LYS A 173 -7.71 10.68 -7.24
CA LYS A 173 -8.02 11.64 -6.18
C LYS A 173 -7.38 11.21 -4.88
N THR A 174 -6.85 12.18 -4.12
CA THR A 174 -6.22 11.96 -2.82
C THR A 174 -7.14 12.41 -1.70
N ILE A 175 -7.26 11.57 -0.67
CA ILE A 175 -7.89 11.90 0.60
C ILE A 175 -6.81 11.78 1.66
N LYS A 176 -6.60 12.83 2.49
CA LYS A 176 -5.68 12.85 3.63
C LYS A 176 -6.45 12.50 4.90
N ARG A 177 -5.86 11.67 5.76
CA ARG A 177 -6.37 11.44 7.10
C ARG A 177 -6.23 12.72 7.94
N LYS A 178 -7.32 13.17 8.56
CA LYS A 178 -7.26 14.22 9.57
C LYS A 178 -6.61 13.64 10.81
N ARG A 179 -5.50 14.19 11.25
CA ARG A 179 -4.91 13.87 12.56
C ARG A 179 -5.56 14.75 13.61
N SER A 180 -5.67 14.27 14.84
CA SER A 180 -6.26 15.03 15.95
C SER A 180 -5.56 16.37 16.25
N TYR A 181 -4.35 16.58 15.74
CA TYR A 181 -3.57 17.81 15.85
C TYR A 181 -3.83 18.84 14.73
N ASP A 182 -4.60 18.46 13.68
CA ASP A 182 -4.94 19.37 12.57
C ASP A 182 -6.18 20.25 12.90
N ILE A 183 -6.58 20.33 14.18
CA ILE A 183 -7.68 21.16 14.69
C ILE A 183 -7.07 22.28 15.56
N SER A 184 -6.38 23.17 14.91
CA SER A 184 -6.03 24.50 15.46
C SER A 184 -6.02 25.51 14.32
#